data_2b2e29d2f5937fee9abfdcb834657d1e
#
_entry.id   2b2e29d2f5937fee9abfdcb834657d1e
#
_cell.length_a   1.000
_cell.length_b   1.000
_cell.length_c   1.000
_cell.angle_alpha   90.00
_cell.angle_beta   90.00
_cell.angle_gamma   90.00
#
_symmetry.space_group_name_H-M   'P 1'
#
loop_
_entity.id
_entity.type
_entity.pdbx_description
1 polymer ?
#
loop_
_entity_poly.entity_id
_entity_poly.type
_entity_poly.pdbx_seq_one_letter_code
_entity_poly.pdbx_strand_id
1 'polypeptide(L)'
;MTQSWAVRCVTWGRSAHMPAGPSAEASITPVASNRRARHEFWIDETHEAGIALTGTEVKSLRDGRVNLADAFARVENGEVWLHHLHISPYAQGNIHNHDPLRTRKLLLHRREILRLKAKTDQRGYTLIPLRLYFRRGVAKVELAVARGRHTYDKRERIAERDAERRIARNLGVRSLRRSRPSSRE
;
A
#
# COMPACT_ATOMS: atom_id res chain seq x y z
N MET A 1 70.71 36.35 21.75
CA MET A 1 69.36 36.90 21.84
C MET A 1 68.45 35.91 21.11
N THR A 2 67.94 34.93 21.81
CA THR A 2 67.14 33.84 21.30
C THR A 2 65.71 33.93 21.92
N GLN A 3 64.73 34.38 21.15
CA GLN A 3 63.36 34.41 21.60
C GLN A 3 62.64 33.06 21.30
N SER A 4 62.32 32.38 22.38
CA SER A 4 61.52 31.15 22.40
C SER A 4 60.08 31.47 22.19
N TRP A 5 59.47 30.94 21.12
CA TRP A 5 58.02 30.98 20.86
C TRP A 5 57.36 29.77 21.54
N ALA A 6 56.79 30.00 22.71
CA ALA A 6 55.93 29.00 23.36
C ALA A 6 54.54 28.95 22.67
N VAL A 7 54.30 27.87 21.94
CA VAL A 7 52.97 27.55 21.37
C VAL A 7 52.04 27.14 22.51
N ARG A 8 51.05 27.98 22.83
CA ARG A 8 49.96 27.62 23.75
C ARG A 8 49.04 26.64 23.07
N CYS A 9 49.07 25.42 23.54
CA CYS A 9 48.09 24.40 23.21
C CYS A 9 46.75 24.79 23.85
N VAL A 10 45.79 25.26 23.04
CA VAL A 10 44.41 25.52 23.48
C VAL A 10 43.72 24.17 23.52
N THR A 11 43.50 23.63 24.70
CA THR A 11 42.65 22.46 24.94
C THR A 11 41.20 22.83 24.66
N TRP A 12 40.68 22.39 23.51
CA TRP A 12 39.23 22.45 23.23
C TRP A 12 38.51 21.47 24.16
N GLY A 13 37.79 22.05 25.09
CA GLY A 13 36.92 21.34 26.01
C GLY A 13 35.77 20.63 25.30
N ARG A 14 35.56 19.42 25.78
CA ARG A 14 34.31 18.67 25.82
C ARG A 14 33.29 18.94 24.70
N SER A 15 33.24 18.00 23.77
CA SER A 15 32.08 17.79 22.89
C SER A 15 30.78 17.73 23.71
N ALA A 16 29.99 18.79 23.60
CA ALA A 16 28.60 18.75 24.02
C ALA A 16 27.92 17.66 23.20
N HIS A 17 27.56 16.59 23.86
CA HIS A 17 26.65 15.56 23.33
C HIS A 17 25.30 16.26 23.11
N MET A 18 25.06 16.70 21.86
CA MET A 18 23.74 17.15 21.46
C MET A 18 22.80 15.94 21.56
N PRO A 19 21.71 16.01 22.32
CA PRO A 19 20.71 14.95 22.30
C PRO A 19 20.21 14.85 20.86
N ALA A 20 20.29 13.64 20.28
CA ALA A 20 19.65 13.33 19.01
C ALA A 20 18.18 13.72 19.17
N GLY A 21 17.77 14.75 18.45
CA GLY A 21 16.36 15.14 18.40
C GLY A 21 15.52 13.92 17.96
N PRO A 22 14.23 13.87 18.32
CA PRO A 22 13.37 12.73 18.00
C PRO A 22 13.54 12.44 16.52
N SER A 23 13.89 11.19 16.20
CA SER A 23 14.00 10.68 14.83
C SER A 23 12.74 11.12 14.10
N ALA A 24 12.88 12.05 13.16
CA ALA A 24 11.76 12.55 12.36
C ALA A 24 11.17 11.32 11.65
N GLU A 25 10.12 10.74 12.23
CA GLU A 25 9.30 9.75 11.57
C GLU A 25 8.91 10.39 10.24
N ALA A 26 9.42 9.81 9.16
CA ALA A 26 9.28 10.37 7.85
C ALA A 26 7.79 10.50 7.57
N SER A 27 7.26 11.72 7.56
CA SER A 27 5.85 12.00 7.40
C SER A 27 5.34 11.28 6.14
N ILE A 28 4.48 10.29 6.36
CA ILE A 28 3.84 9.53 5.30
C ILE A 28 2.50 10.20 5.03
N THR A 29 2.35 10.76 3.84
CA THR A 29 1.08 11.35 3.40
C THR A 29 0.38 10.34 2.48
N PRO A 30 -0.69 9.66 2.93
CA PRO A 30 -1.43 8.72 2.10
C PRO A 30 -2.15 9.46 0.98
N VAL A 31 -2.13 8.90 -0.24
CA VAL A 31 -2.83 9.44 -1.42
C VAL A 31 -4.02 8.56 -1.77
N ALA A 32 -3.80 7.26 -1.92
CA ALA A 32 -4.85 6.31 -2.26
C ALA A 32 -4.57 4.93 -1.68
N SER A 33 -5.64 4.15 -1.47
CA SER A 33 -5.55 2.77 -1.00
C SER A 33 -6.51 1.86 -1.76
N ASN A 34 -6.05 0.66 -2.10
CA ASN A 34 -6.84 -0.38 -2.72
C ASN A 34 -7.48 -1.28 -1.64
N ARG A 35 -8.68 -0.90 -1.18
CA ARG A 35 -9.41 -1.69 -0.17
C ARG A 35 -9.89 -3.02 -0.75
N ARG A 36 -10.21 -3.05 -2.05
CA ARG A 36 -10.74 -4.23 -2.75
C ARG A 36 -9.71 -5.36 -2.82
N ALA A 37 -8.42 -5.02 -3.00
CA ALA A 37 -7.35 -6.00 -3.06
C ALA A 37 -7.30 -6.92 -1.83
N ARG A 38 -7.53 -6.38 -0.63
CA ARG A 38 -7.52 -7.15 0.62
C ARG A 38 -8.70 -8.12 0.75
N HIS A 39 -9.80 -7.86 0.06
CA HIS A 39 -10.97 -8.75 0.03
C HIS A 39 -10.85 -9.85 -1.01
N GLU A 40 -10.21 -9.56 -2.14
CA GLU A 40 -10.14 -10.47 -3.30
C GLU A 40 -8.90 -11.35 -3.32
N PHE A 41 -7.85 -10.94 -2.61
CA PHE A 41 -6.55 -11.62 -2.63
C PHE A 41 -6.05 -11.93 -1.22
N TRP A 42 -5.29 -13.03 -1.12
CA TRP A 42 -4.43 -13.31 0.02
C TRP A 42 -3.09 -12.60 -0.23
N ILE A 43 -2.66 -11.80 0.75
CA ILE A 43 -1.41 -11.05 0.67
C ILE A 43 -0.36 -11.83 1.42
N ASP A 44 0.70 -12.25 0.72
CA ASP A 44 1.80 -13.01 1.31
C ASP A 44 2.93 -12.09 1.77
N GLU A 45 3.36 -11.16 0.91
CA GLU A 45 4.46 -10.23 1.20
C GLU A 45 4.14 -8.84 0.64
N THR A 46 4.75 -7.81 1.25
CA THR A 46 4.65 -6.43 0.78
C THR A 46 6.03 -5.82 0.58
N HIS A 47 6.19 -5.05 -0.48
CA HIS A 47 7.43 -4.36 -0.85
C HIS A 47 7.15 -2.87 -1.11
N GLU A 48 8.05 -2.01 -0.68
CA GLU A 48 7.99 -0.57 -0.99
C GLU A 48 8.72 -0.31 -2.30
N ALA A 49 8.04 0.22 -3.30
CA ALA A 49 8.60 0.60 -4.59
C ALA A 49 8.50 2.10 -4.82
N GLY A 50 9.52 2.69 -5.46
CA GLY A 50 9.38 4.01 -6.07
C GLY A 50 8.55 3.93 -7.34
N ILE A 51 7.98 5.03 -7.80
CA ILE A 51 7.24 5.11 -9.07
C ILE A 51 7.75 6.26 -9.91
N ALA A 52 7.99 5.99 -11.20
CA ALA A 52 8.38 6.99 -12.17
C ALA A 52 7.15 7.73 -12.72
N LEU A 53 7.02 9.00 -12.37
CA LEU A 53 5.91 9.86 -12.71
C LEU A 53 6.37 11.10 -13.48
N THR A 54 5.48 11.68 -14.27
CA THR A 54 5.66 12.99 -14.89
C THR A 54 5.21 14.11 -13.97
N GLY A 55 5.61 15.35 -14.25
CA GLY A 55 5.29 16.49 -13.39
C GLY A 55 3.80 16.74 -13.21
N THR A 56 3.00 16.56 -14.27
CA THR A 56 1.54 16.71 -14.25
C THR A 56 0.88 15.61 -13.41
N GLU A 57 1.37 14.37 -13.51
CA GLU A 57 0.89 13.24 -12.69
C GLU A 57 1.17 13.45 -11.19
N VAL A 58 2.35 13.96 -10.84
CA VAL A 58 2.68 14.26 -9.43
C VAL A 58 1.73 15.31 -8.86
N LYS A 59 1.34 16.32 -9.66
CA LYS A 59 0.34 17.32 -9.23
C LYS A 59 -1.02 16.68 -9.00
N SER A 60 -1.52 15.87 -9.96
CA SER A 60 -2.78 15.13 -9.80
C SER A 60 -2.77 14.16 -8.62
N LEU A 61 -1.62 13.54 -8.32
CA LEU A 61 -1.47 12.71 -7.12
C LEU A 61 -1.62 13.52 -5.83
N ARG A 62 -1.04 14.72 -5.76
CA ARG A 62 -1.19 15.60 -4.60
C ARG A 62 -2.64 16.02 -4.38
N ASP A 63 -3.40 16.16 -5.48
CA ASP A 63 -4.84 16.43 -5.45
C ASP A 63 -5.68 15.17 -5.09
N GLY A 64 -5.03 14.00 -4.89
CA GLY A 64 -5.72 12.74 -4.57
C GLY A 64 -6.50 12.12 -5.74
N ARG A 65 -6.29 12.57 -6.98
CA ARG A 65 -7.04 12.14 -8.17
C ARG A 65 -6.44 10.87 -8.79
N VAL A 66 -6.47 9.78 -8.05
CA VAL A 66 -5.90 8.49 -8.48
C VAL A 66 -6.79 7.32 -8.08
N ASN A 67 -6.87 6.29 -8.92
CA ASN A 67 -7.58 5.07 -8.66
C ASN A 67 -6.66 3.85 -8.84
N LEU A 68 -6.58 3.01 -7.80
CA LEU A 68 -5.76 1.79 -7.74
C LEU A 68 -6.57 0.50 -7.94
N ALA A 69 -7.90 0.57 -8.09
CA ALA A 69 -8.79 -0.60 -8.00
C ALA A 69 -8.42 -1.73 -8.98
N ASP A 70 -8.13 -1.37 -10.23
CA ASP A 70 -7.86 -2.33 -11.31
C ASP A 70 -6.36 -2.40 -11.67
N ALA A 71 -5.52 -1.74 -10.88
CA ALA A 71 -4.08 -1.70 -11.12
C ALA A 71 -3.41 -3.02 -10.70
N PHE A 72 -2.47 -3.48 -11.53
CA PHE A 72 -1.61 -4.61 -11.25
C PHE A 72 -0.19 -4.34 -11.74
N ALA A 73 0.79 -5.05 -11.20
CA ALA A 73 2.15 -4.95 -11.68
C ALA A 73 2.62 -6.26 -12.31
N ARG A 74 3.57 -6.14 -13.26
CA ARG A 74 4.20 -7.27 -13.93
C ARG A 74 5.71 -7.05 -14.02
N VAL A 75 6.46 -8.13 -13.93
CA VAL A 75 7.89 -8.12 -14.17
C VAL A 75 8.15 -8.41 -15.64
N GLU A 76 8.68 -7.44 -16.37
CA GLU A 76 9.00 -7.52 -17.80
C GLU A 76 10.45 -7.09 -18.02
N ASN A 77 11.23 -7.90 -18.74
CA ASN A 77 12.62 -7.59 -19.09
C ASN A 77 13.53 -7.21 -17.89
N GLY A 78 13.27 -7.78 -16.71
CA GLY A 78 14.04 -7.46 -15.50
C GLY A 78 13.67 -6.13 -14.83
N GLU A 79 12.54 -5.55 -15.20
CA GLU A 79 11.95 -4.35 -14.63
C GLU A 79 10.52 -4.63 -14.17
N VAL A 80 10.00 -3.80 -13.26
CA VAL A 80 8.62 -3.93 -12.78
C VAL A 80 7.80 -2.79 -13.35
N TRP A 81 6.72 -3.13 -14.02
CA TRP A 81 5.80 -2.18 -14.65
C TRP A 81 4.43 -2.24 -13.98
N LEU A 82 3.87 -1.08 -13.72
CA LEU A 82 2.53 -0.90 -13.16
C LEU A 82 1.55 -0.57 -14.27
N HIS A 83 0.56 -1.43 -14.46
CA HIS A 83 -0.49 -1.34 -15.46
C HIS A 83 -1.80 -0.90 -14.83
N HIS A 84 -2.66 -0.26 -15.63
CA HIS A 84 -4.03 0.14 -15.27
C HIS A 84 -4.14 1.05 -14.03
N LEU A 85 -3.04 1.70 -13.63
CA LEU A 85 -3.14 2.77 -12.64
C LEU A 85 -3.76 4.00 -13.29
N HIS A 86 -4.98 4.36 -12.91
CA HIS A 86 -5.65 5.55 -13.42
C HIS A 86 -5.22 6.78 -12.61
N ILE A 87 -4.63 7.75 -13.27
CA ILE A 87 -4.33 9.09 -12.72
C ILE A 87 -5.07 10.10 -13.58
N SER A 88 -6.00 10.84 -12.97
CA SER A 88 -6.78 11.84 -13.69
C SER A 88 -5.87 12.95 -14.26
N PRO A 89 -6.15 13.48 -15.45
CA PRO A 89 -5.41 14.60 -16.01
C PRO A 89 -5.42 15.81 -15.06
N TYR A 90 -4.31 16.52 -14.98
CA TYR A 90 -4.24 17.74 -14.20
C TYR A 90 -5.00 18.85 -14.92
N ALA A 91 -5.99 19.46 -14.26
CA ALA A 91 -6.89 20.44 -14.89
C ALA A 91 -6.16 21.63 -15.53
N GLN A 92 -5.03 22.03 -14.97
CA GLN A 92 -4.20 23.14 -15.46
C GLN A 92 -3.03 22.66 -16.35
N GLY A 93 -2.97 21.35 -16.68
CA GLY A 93 -1.88 20.76 -17.45
C GLY A 93 -2.02 20.91 -18.97
N ASN A 94 -3.19 21.31 -19.44
CA ASN A 94 -3.52 21.55 -20.86
C ASN A 94 -2.89 20.47 -21.78
N ILE A 95 -2.05 20.86 -22.75
CA ILE A 95 -1.38 19.99 -23.73
C ILE A 95 -0.36 19.03 -23.11
N HIS A 96 0.14 19.32 -21.89
CA HIS A 96 1.17 18.52 -21.20
C HIS A 96 0.61 17.34 -20.40
N ASN A 97 -0.67 17.04 -20.50
CA ASN A 97 -1.26 15.88 -19.89
C ASN A 97 -0.91 14.61 -20.68
N HIS A 98 -0.66 13.53 -19.97
CA HIS A 98 -0.39 12.21 -20.54
C HIS A 98 -1.63 11.32 -20.42
N ASP A 99 -1.60 10.17 -21.12
CA ASP A 99 -2.64 9.16 -21.00
C ASP A 99 -2.83 8.76 -19.53
N PRO A 100 -4.05 8.89 -18.99
CA PRO A 100 -4.38 8.51 -17.62
C PRO A 100 -4.02 7.07 -17.26
N LEU A 101 -4.09 6.15 -18.22
CA LEU A 101 -3.87 4.70 -18.03
C LEU A 101 -2.50 4.22 -18.50
N ARG A 102 -1.58 5.10 -18.85
CA ARG A 102 -0.26 4.70 -19.32
C ARG A 102 0.43 3.76 -18.30
N THR A 103 1.28 2.89 -18.79
CA THR A 103 2.13 2.05 -17.94
C THR A 103 3.23 2.88 -17.27
N ARG A 104 3.51 2.57 -16.00
CA ARG A 104 4.50 3.30 -15.20
C ARG A 104 5.53 2.35 -14.63
N LYS A 105 6.80 2.73 -14.76
CA LYS A 105 7.90 1.94 -14.22
C LYS A 105 7.94 2.06 -12.70
N LEU A 106 8.07 0.93 -12.01
CA LEU A 106 8.35 0.88 -10.58
C LEU A 106 9.85 0.74 -10.36
N LEU A 107 10.34 1.48 -9.38
CA LEU A 107 11.75 1.54 -9.02
C LEU A 107 11.99 0.67 -7.79
N LEU A 108 12.68 -0.43 -7.99
CA LEU A 108 13.01 -1.45 -6.99
C LEU A 108 14.49 -1.85 -7.14
N HIS A 109 15.08 -2.37 -6.09
CA HIS A 109 16.42 -2.94 -6.17
C HIS A 109 16.41 -4.23 -7.00
N ARG A 110 17.50 -4.49 -7.74
CA ARG A 110 17.61 -5.68 -8.60
C ARG A 110 17.35 -6.99 -7.84
N ARG A 111 17.79 -7.08 -6.60
CA ARG A 111 17.55 -8.26 -5.74
C ARG A 111 16.06 -8.47 -5.45
N GLU A 112 15.31 -7.39 -5.24
CA GLU A 112 13.86 -7.43 -5.01
C GLU A 112 13.13 -7.84 -6.28
N ILE A 113 13.52 -7.29 -7.43
CA ILE A 113 12.94 -7.66 -8.74
C ILE A 113 13.10 -9.15 -9.01
N LEU A 114 14.30 -9.72 -8.74
CA LEU A 114 14.54 -11.16 -8.92
C LEU A 114 13.67 -12.01 -7.98
N ARG A 115 13.50 -11.60 -6.73
CA ARG A 115 12.59 -12.28 -5.77
C ARG A 115 11.14 -12.22 -6.23
N LEU A 116 10.69 -11.04 -6.65
CA LEU A 116 9.34 -10.84 -7.17
C LEU A 116 9.10 -11.69 -8.41
N LYS A 117 10.06 -11.76 -9.34
CA LYS A 117 9.99 -12.59 -10.52
C LYS A 117 9.84 -14.07 -10.15
N ALA A 118 10.71 -14.59 -9.30
CA ALA A 118 10.67 -15.99 -8.87
C ALA A 118 9.32 -16.38 -8.23
N LYS A 119 8.66 -15.44 -7.55
CA LYS A 119 7.33 -15.66 -6.97
C LYS A 119 6.21 -15.55 -7.98
N THR A 120 6.26 -14.56 -8.87
CA THR A 120 5.23 -14.38 -9.91
C THR A 120 5.26 -15.45 -10.98
N ASP A 121 6.40 -16.11 -11.20
CA ASP A 121 6.52 -17.27 -12.10
C ASP A 121 5.77 -18.51 -11.55
N GLN A 122 5.45 -18.52 -10.26
CA GLN A 122 4.61 -19.57 -9.66
C GLN A 122 3.14 -19.33 -9.97
N ARG A 123 2.41 -20.39 -10.30
CA ARG A 123 0.99 -20.30 -10.65
C ARG A 123 0.15 -19.69 -9.52
N GLY A 124 -0.69 -18.74 -9.88
CA GLY A 124 -1.66 -18.12 -8.98
C GLY A 124 -1.17 -16.88 -8.26
N TYR A 125 0.10 -16.50 -8.39
CA TYR A 125 0.62 -15.25 -7.83
C TYR A 125 0.51 -14.08 -8.80
N THR A 126 0.23 -12.91 -8.25
CA THR A 126 0.17 -11.63 -8.97
C THR A 126 0.70 -10.51 -8.08
N LEU A 127 1.11 -9.40 -8.70
CA LEU A 127 1.57 -8.22 -7.99
C LEU A 127 0.47 -7.15 -8.03
N ILE A 128 0.05 -6.69 -6.84
CA ILE A 128 -1.05 -5.73 -6.71
C ILE A 128 -0.60 -4.55 -5.87
N PRO A 129 -0.83 -3.30 -6.30
CA PRO A 129 -0.59 -2.14 -5.47
C PRO A 129 -1.67 -2.05 -4.39
N LEU A 130 -1.24 -1.90 -3.13
CA LEU A 130 -2.12 -1.74 -1.97
C LEU A 130 -2.35 -0.29 -1.62
N ARG A 131 -1.28 0.49 -1.58
CA ARG A 131 -1.31 1.90 -1.21
C ARG A 131 -0.35 2.71 -2.05
N LEU A 132 -0.71 3.96 -2.27
CA LEU A 132 0.14 4.98 -2.85
C LEU A 132 0.22 6.14 -1.88
N TYR A 133 1.43 6.60 -1.58
CA TYR A 133 1.69 7.62 -0.58
C TYR A 133 2.94 8.42 -0.92
N PHE A 134 3.06 9.60 -0.33
CA PHE A 134 4.30 10.36 -0.34
C PHE A 134 5.10 10.10 0.93
N ARG A 135 6.39 9.86 0.77
CA ARG A 135 7.36 9.76 1.85
C ARG A 135 8.52 10.72 1.57
N ARG A 136 8.70 11.72 2.40
CA ARG A 136 9.68 12.81 2.19
C ARG A 136 9.54 13.47 0.81
N GLY A 137 8.31 13.70 0.36
CA GLY A 137 8.02 14.32 -0.94
C GLY A 137 8.17 13.40 -2.16
N VAL A 138 8.64 12.16 -2.00
CA VAL A 138 8.77 11.16 -3.07
C VAL A 138 7.56 10.24 -3.08
N ALA A 139 6.97 10.02 -4.26
CA ALA A 139 5.86 9.09 -4.44
C ALA A 139 6.34 7.63 -4.30
N LYS A 140 5.66 6.87 -3.46
CA LYS A 140 5.93 5.47 -3.17
C LYS A 140 4.67 4.63 -3.33
N VAL A 141 4.84 3.40 -3.78
CA VAL A 141 3.79 2.40 -3.91
C VAL A 141 4.12 1.22 -3.01
N GLU A 142 3.18 0.82 -2.18
CA GLU A 142 3.24 -0.44 -1.47
C GLU A 142 2.70 -1.53 -2.40
N LEU A 143 3.59 -2.40 -2.86
CA LEU A 143 3.31 -3.50 -3.77
C LEU A 143 3.20 -4.80 -2.98
N ALA A 144 2.13 -5.55 -3.20
CA ALA A 144 1.93 -6.85 -2.57
C ALA A 144 2.14 -7.99 -3.57
N VAL A 145 2.79 -9.05 -3.13
CA VAL A 145 2.71 -10.38 -3.75
C VAL A 145 1.44 -11.03 -3.21
N ALA A 146 0.50 -11.32 -4.09
CA ALA A 146 -0.83 -11.74 -3.70
C ALA A 146 -1.31 -12.93 -4.53
N ARG A 147 -2.13 -13.79 -3.92
CA ARG A 147 -2.78 -14.92 -4.56
C ARG A 147 -4.29 -14.71 -4.56
N GLY A 148 -4.93 -14.90 -5.72
CA GLY A 148 -6.39 -14.76 -5.85
C GLY A 148 -7.12 -15.72 -4.91
N ARG A 149 -8.14 -15.22 -4.21
CA ARG A 149 -9.05 -16.08 -3.43
C ARG A 149 -9.97 -16.78 -4.41
N HIS A 150 -9.93 -18.11 -4.42
CA HIS A 150 -10.83 -18.89 -5.25
C HIS A 150 -12.30 -18.53 -4.95
N THR A 151 -13.12 -18.48 -5.98
CA THR A 151 -14.56 -18.18 -5.88
C THR A 151 -15.31 -19.20 -5.00
N TYR A 152 -14.69 -20.37 -4.81
CA TYR A 152 -15.20 -21.44 -3.93
C TYR A 152 -15.21 -20.99 -2.46
N ASP A 153 -14.12 -20.41 -1.94
CA ASP A 153 -14.06 -19.91 -0.56
C ASP A 153 -15.06 -18.79 -0.28
N LYS A 154 -15.39 -17.98 -1.30
CA LYS A 154 -16.43 -16.95 -1.15
C LYS A 154 -17.82 -17.57 -0.99
N ARG A 155 -18.14 -18.62 -1.75
CA ARG A 155 -19.42 -19.31 -1.67
C ARG A 155 -19.60 -20.01 -0.33
N GLU A 156 -18.59 -20.69 0.15
CA GLU A 156 -18.60 -21.34 1.46
C GLU A 156 -18.80 -20.33 2.59
N ARG A 157 -18.04 -19.22 2.60
CA ARG A 157 -18.21 -18.16 3.62
C ARG A 157 -19.57 -17.48 3.57
N ILE A 158 -20.17 -17.32 2.40
CA ILE A 158 -21.52 -16.78 2.26
C ILE A 158 -22.53 -17.82 2.80
N ALA A 159 -22.39 -19.08 2.41
CA ALA A 159 -23.24 -20.17 2.90
C ALA A 159 -23.16 -20.34 4.42
N GLU A 160 -21.98 -20.26 5.01
CA GLU A 160 -21.76 -20.33 6.45
C GLU A 160 -22.44 -19.16 7.18
N ARG A 161 -22.25 -17.93 6.74
CA ARG A 161 -22.94 -16.76 7.31
C ARG A 161 -24.46 -16.83 7.18
N ASP A 162 -24.96 -17.35 6.07
CA ASP A 162 -26.39 -17.50 5.88
C ASP A 162 -26.95 -18.64 6.72
N ALA A 163 -26.18 -19.72 6.93
CA ALA A 163 -26.52 -20.78 7.88
C ALA A 163 -26.59 -20.25 9.32
N GLU A 164 -25.59 -19.49 9.76
CA GLU A 164 -25.58 -18.85 11.07
C GLU A 164 -26.80 -17.91 11.27
N ARG A 165 -27.10 -17.08 10.27
CA ARG A 165 -28.28 -16.21 10.31
C ARG A 165 -29.60 -16.99 10.37
N ARG A 166 -29.69 -18.14 9.69
CA ARG A 166 -30.86 -19.02 9.77
C ARG A 166 -31.00 -19.65 11.17
N ILE A 167 -29.89 -20.13 11.74
CA ILE A 167 -29.85 -20.69 13.09
C ILE A 167 -30.27 -19.62 14.11
N ALA A 168 -29.70 -18.42 14.05
CA ALA A 168 -30.04 -17.32 14.94
C ALA A 168 -31.54 -16.93 14.85
N ARG A 169 -32.11 -16.87 13.65
CA ARG A 169 -33.54 -16.62 13.45
C ARG A 169 -34.41 -17.72 14.05
N ASN A 170 -34.06 -18.99 13.83
CA ASN A 170 -34.80 -20.12 14.36
C ASN A 170 -34.76 -20.21 15.90
N LEU A 171 -33.61 -19.87 16.51
CA LEU A 171 -33.46 -19.79 17.96
C LEU A 171 -34.30 -18.63 18.54
N GLY A 172 -34.28 -17.46 17.88
CA GLY A 172 -35.09 -16.31 18.29
C GLY A 172 -36.61 -16.61 18.23
N VAL A 173 -37.07 -17.30 17.19
CA VAL A 173 -38.49 -17.70 17.05
C VAL A 173 -38.86 -18.74 18.13
N ARG A 174 -37.97 -19.65 18.51
CA ARG A 174 -38.23 -20.62 19.60
C ARG A 174 -38.34 -19.93 20.96
N SER A 175 -37.55 -18.91 21.23
CA SER A 175 -37.63 -18.16 22.48
C SER A 175 -38.97 -17.40 22.63
N LEU A 176 -39.44 -16.81 21.54
CA LEU A 176 -40.73 -16.10 21.50
C LEU A 176 -41.96 -17.04 21.62
N ARG A 177 -41.87 -18.30 21.17
CA ARG A 177 -42.93 -19.28 21.36
C ARG A 177 -43.01 -19.81 22.79
N ARG A 178 -41.95 -19.78 23.54
CA ARG A 178 -41.87 -20.27 24.95
C ARG A 178 -42.44 -19.27 25.96
N SER A 179 -42.59 -18.00 25.58
CA SER A 179 -43.08 -16.93 26.46
C SER A 179 -44.57 -16.58 26.29
N ARG A 180 -45.35 -17.37 25.54
CA ARG A 180 -46.83 -17.21 25.54
C ARG A 180 -47.43 -17.98 26.68
N PRO A 181 -47.94 -17.31 27.75
CA PRO A 181 -48.73 -17.98 28.76
C PRO A 181 -50.04 -18.47 28.10
N SER A 182 -50.40 -19.73 28.38
CA SER A 182 -51.70 -20.28 28.01
C SER A 182 -52.77 -19.58 28.87
N SER A 183 -53.43 -18.56 28.37
CA SER A 183 -54.73 -18.12 28.89
C SER A 183 -55.78 -19.16 28.48
N ARG A 184 -56.05 -20.07 29.38
CA ARG A 184 -57.28 -20.82 29.41
C ARG A 184 -58.22 -20.10 30.36
N GLU A 185 -59.32 -19.63 29.83
CA GLU A 185 -60.65 -19.72 30.37
C GLU A 185 -61.63 -19.98 29.23
#